data_956c3a24ffe804aa5ab18b7b10c1ea2c
#
_entry.id   956c3a24ffe804aa5ab18b7b10c1ea2c
#
_cell.length_a   1.000
_cell.length_b   1.000
_cell.length_c   1.000
_cell.angle_alpha   90.00
_cell.angle_beta   90.00
_cell.angle_gamma   90.00
#
_symmetry.space_group_name_H-M   'P 1'
#
loop_
_entity.id
_entity.type
_entity.pdbx_description
1 polymer ?
#
loop_
_entity_poly.entity_id
_entity_poly.type
_entity_poly.pdbx_seq_one_letter_code
_entity_poly.pdbx_strand_id
1 'polypeptide(L)'
;MRQSIDDTFFVYHFKNELKPILSECRDIVFVCIGTDRSAGDSYGPFVGLKLKQTFFLRKYTHVSVYGCLDHPVHAKNLMETVQLIEERHTDPLIIAIDACLGASSSIGTVVFERGSMKPGAGVQK
;
A
#
# COMPACT_ATOMS: atom_id res chain seq x y z
N MET A 1 -11.64 6.13 6.74
CA MET A 1 -12.63 5.71 5.73
C MET A 1 -12.66 4.20 5.62
N ARG A 2 -13.84 3.62 5.52
CA ARG A 2 -14.02 2.19 5.23
C ARG A 2 -15.00 2.06 4.07
N GLN A 3 -14.65 1.34 3.03
CA GLN A 3 -15.45 1.27 1.81
C GLN A 3 -15.45 -0.14 1.24
N SER A 4 -16.62 -0.65 0.85
CA SER A 4 -16.73 -1.92 0.15
C SER A 4 -16.25 -1.78 -1.30
N ILE A 5 -15.50 -2.76 -1.79
CA ILE A 5 -15.05 -2.79 -3.18
C ILE A 5 -16.21 -2.99 -4.16
N ASP A 6 -17.33 -3.50 -3.67
CA ASP A 6 -18.54 -3.70 -4.49
C ASP A 6 -19.41 -2.45 -4.58
N ASP A 7 -19.09 -1.39 -3.84
CA ASP A 7 -19.80 -0.13 -3.92
C ASP A 7 -19.57 0.50 -5.30
N THR A 8 -20.65 0.90 -5.96
CA THR A 8 -20.59 1.54 -7.28
C THR A 8 -19.70 2.78 -7.28
N PHE A 9 -19.61 3.48 -6.15
CA PHE A 9 -18.84 4.72 -6.00
C PHE A 9 -17.51 4.49 -5.27
N PHE A 10 -17.00 3.25 -5.21
CA PHE A 10 -15.77 2.95 -4.48
C PHE A 10 -14.60 3.82 -4.96
N VAL A 11 -14.36 3.85 -6.27
CA VAL A 11 -13.24 4.62 -6.83
C VAL A 11 -13.40 6.11 -6.53
N TYR A 12 -14.60 6.62 -6.64
CA TYR A 12 -14.91 8.03 -6.37
C TYR A 12 -14.59 8.40 -4.91
N HIS A 13 -15.06 7.60 -3.95
CA HIS A 13 -14.84 7.86 -2.53
C HIS A 13 -13.36 7.73 -2.17
N PHE A 14 -12.69 6.69 -2.66
CA PHE A 14 -11.29 6.45 -2.40
C PHE A 14 -10.43 7.58 -2.97
N LYS A 15 -10.72 8.01 -4.18
CA LYS A 15 -10.03 9.11 -4.83
C LYS A 15 -10.18 10.42 -4.05
N ASN A 16 -11.37 10.69 -3.54
CA ASN A 16 -11.61 11.91 -2.75
C ASN A 16 -10.84 11.90 -1.43
N GLU A 17 -10.66 10.73 -0.81
CA GLU A 17 -9.84 10.60 0.40
C GLU A 17 -8.35 10.81 0.12
N LEU A 18 -7.86 10.30 -1.01
CA LEU A 18 -6.45 10.38 -1.36
C LEU A 18 -6.02 11.74 -1.90
N LYS A 19 -6.88 12.40 -2.66
CA LYS A 19 -6.50 13.60 -3.41
C LYS A 19 -5.88 14.70 -2.56
N PRO A 20 -6.42 15.08 -1.39
CA PRO A 20 -5.80 16.11 -0.56
C PRO A 20 -4.41 15.70 -0.06
N ILE A 21 -4.20 14.42 0.20
CA ILE A 21 -2.94 13.90 0.70
C ILE A 21 -1.89 13.92 -0.41
N LEU A 22 -2.25 13.50 -1.61
CA LEU A 22 -1.33 13.45 -2.75
C LEU A 22 -0.95 14.84 -3.26
N SER A 23 -1.71 15.87 -2.92
CA SER A 23 -1.43 17.24 -3.36
C SER A 23 -0.38 17.96 -2.50
N GLU A 24 0.24 17.31 -1.53
CA GLU A 24 1.23 17.92 -0.64
C GLU A 24 2.59 18.20 -1.32
N CYS A 25 2.74 17.95 -2.59
CA CYS A 25 3.93 18.28 -3.41
C CYS A 25 5.25 17.74 -2.85
N ARG A 26 5.27 16.51 -2.38
CA ARG A 26 6.47 15.85 -1.88
C ARG A 26 6.58 14.45 -2.47
N ASP A 27 7.71 13.80 -2.28
CA ASP A 27 7.88 12.42 -2.74
C ASP A 27 6.82 11.52 -2.14
N ILE A 28 6.23 10.68 -2.97
CA ILE A 28 5.22 9.71 -2.57
C ILE A 28 5.85 8.32 -2.68
N VAL A 29 5.82 7.58 -1.57
CA VAL A 29 6.40 6.24 -1.51
C VAL A 29 5.31 5.26 -1.12
N PHE A 30 4.98 4.36 -2.04
CA PHE A 30 4.09 3.25 -1.75
C PHE A 30 4.89 2.08 -1.20
N VAL A 31 4.51 1.59 -0.03
CA VAL A 31 5.09 0.39 0.57
C VAL A 31 4.02 -0.68 0.56
N CYS A 32 4.15 -1.64 -0.32
CA CYS A 32 3.17 -2.70 -0.54
C CYS A 32 3.65 -3.96 0.19
N ILE A 33 3.01 -4.25 1.32
CA ILE A 33 3.48 -5.25 2.28
C ILE A 33 2.80 -6.59 2.02
N GLY A 34 3.59 -7.65 2.00
CA GLY A 34 3.09 -9.01 1.88
C GLY A 34 3.99 -9.90 1.05
N THR A 35 3.56 -11.16 0.89
CA THR A 35 4.25 -12.15 0.07
C THR A 35 3.21 -12.95 -0.71
N ASP A 36 3.68 -13.76 -1.69
CA ASP A 36 2.83 -14.67 -2.45
C ASP A 36 2.68 -16.05 -1.80
N ARG A 37 3.25 -16.26 -0.61
CA ARG A 37 3.20 -17.55 0.10
C ARG A 37 1.80 -17.93 0.56
N SER A 38 0.94 -16.93 0.73
CA SER A 38 -0.43 -17.10 1.21
C SER A 38 -1.33 -16.17 0.42
N ALA A 39 -2.50 -16.64 0.01
CA ALA A 39 -3.48 -15.82 -0.70
C ALA A 39 -3.89 -14.61 0.13
N GLY A 40 -3.98 -14.77 1.48
CA GLY A 40 -4.34 -13.68 2.37
C GLY A 40 -3.26 -12.62 2.53
N ASP A 41 -2.03 -12.91 2.13
CA ASP A 41 -0.89 -12.01 2.30
C ASP A 41 -0.37 -11.46 0.96
N SER A 42 -1.04 -11.73 -0.14
CA SER A 42 -0.57 -11.37 -1.47
C SER A 42 -1.14 -10.07 -2.02
N TYR A 43 -2.09 -9.46 -1.33
CA TYR A 43 -2.75 -8.25 -1.81
C TYR A 43 -1.77 -7.12 -2.07
N GLY A 44 -0.90 -6.81 -1.08
CA GLY A 44 0.10 -5.77 -1.22
C GLY A 44 1.01 -5.97 -2.44
N PRO A 45 1.65 -7.16 -2.60
CA PRO A 45 2.50 -7.43 -3.75
C PRO A 45 1.81 -7.28 -5.11
N PHE A 46 0.56 -7.69 -5.23
CA PHE A 46 -0.19 -7.51 -6.47
C PHE A 46 -0.46 -6.03 -6.76
N VAL A 47 -0.85 -5.27 -5.74
CA VAL A 47 -1.03 -3.82 -5.89
C VAL A 47 0.29 -3.17 -6.29
N GLY A 48 1.40 -3.58 -5.67
CA GLY A 48 2.73 -3.07 -6.01
C GLY A 48 3.09 -3.32 -7.46
N LEU A 49 2.81 -4.51 -7.97
CA LEU A 49 3.03 -4.85 -9.37
C LEU A 49 2.24 -3.91 -10.29
N LYS A 50 0.96 -3.72 -10.00
CA LYS A 50 0.10 -2.84 -10.79
C LYS A 50 0.56 -1.39 -10.75
N LEU A 51 0.95 -0.90 -9.60
CA LEU A 51 1.45 0.46 -9.44
C LEU A 51 2.75 0.66 -10.23
N LYS A 52 3.68 -0.27 -10.13
CA LYS A 52 4.94 -0.19 -10.89
C LYS A 52 4.69 -0.14 -12.39
N GLN A 53 3.80 -0.97 -12.89
CA GLN A 53 3.45 -0.96 -14.30
C GLN A 53 2.86 0.38 -14.73
N THR A 54 1.95 0.92 -13.94
CA THR A 54 1.28 2.19 -14.22
C THR A 54 2.25 3.35 -14.22
N PHE A 55 3.07 3.48 -13.16
CA PHE A 55 3.97 4.62 -13.02
C PHE A 55 5.15 4.54 -13.98
N PHE A 56 5.63 3.36 -14.30
CA PHE A 56 6.67 3.19 -15.31
C PHE A 56 6.20 3.72 -16.67
N LEU A 57 4.96 3.37 -17.06
CA LEU A 57 4.40 3.80 -18.33
C LEU A 57 4.15 5.30 -18.39
N ARG A 58 3.82 5.92 -17.26
CA ARG A 58 3.51 7.35 -17.18
C ARG A 58 4.70 8.21 -16.77
N LYS A 59 5.84 7.58 -16.45
CA LYS A 59 7.09 8.27 -16.10
C LYS A 59 6.97 9.26 -14.94
N TYR A 60 6.22 8.90 -13.91
CA TYR A 60 6.16 9.73 -12.71
C TYR A 60 7.48 9.62 -11.94
N THR A 61 8.19 10.74 -11.79
CA THR A 61 9.51 10.77 -11.15
C THR A 61 9.46 10.93 -9.64
N HIS A 62 8.35 11.45 -9.10
CA HIS A 62 8.21 11.72 -7.67
C HIS A 62 7.47 10.58 -6.93
N VAL A 63 7.19 9.48 -7.61
CA VAL A 63 6.48 8.34 -7.04
C VAL A 63 7.40 7.13 -7.06
N SER A 64 7.50 6.44 -5.93
CA SER A 64 8.28 5.22 -5.80
C SER A 64 7.39 4.12 -5.22
N VAL A 65 7.65 2.87 -5.62
CA VAL A 65 6.91 1.70 -5.16
C VAL A 65 7.90 0.67 -4.62
N TYR A 66 7.73 0.28 -3.37
CA TYR A 66 8.50 -0.77 -2.71
C TYR A 66 7.57 -1.93 -2.39
N GLY A 67 7.97 -3.12 -2.80
CA GLY A 67 7.18 -4.33 -2.57
C GLY A 67 6.37 -4.74 -3.79
N CYS A 68 6.67 -5.91 -4.30
CA CYS A 68 5.93 -6.57 -5.38
C CYS A 68 6.21 -8.07 -5.28
N LEU A 69 5.72 -8.86 -6.24
CA LEU A 69 5.92 -10.31 -6.19
C LEU A 69 7.39 -10.71 -6.27
N ASP A 70 8.20 -10.01 -7.09
CA ASP A 70 9.60 -10.33 -7.28
C ASP A 70 10.49 -9.84 -6.14
N HIS A 71 10.12 -8.72 -5.53
CA HIS A 71 10.88 -8.09 -4.45
C HIS A 71 9.94 -7.74 -3.32
N PRO A 72 9.46 -8.73 -2.55
CA PRO A 72 8.44 -8.49 -1.53
C PRO A 72 9.00 -7.73 -0.33
N VAL A 73 8.14 -6.89 0.26
CA VAL A 73 8.36 -6.27 1.56
C VAL A 73 7.44 -6.97 2.56
N HIS A 74 8.03 -7.52 3.61
CA HIS A 74 7.30 -8.28 4.62
C HIS A 74 7.87 -7.96 6.01
N ALA A 75 7.30 -8.58 7.04
CA ALA A 75 7.67 -8.26 8.43
C ALA A 75 9.17 -8.39 8.71
N LYS A 76 9.85 -9.35 8.04
CA LYS A 76 11.27 -9.61 8.29
C LYS A 76 12.20 -8.55 7.69
N ASN A 77 11.81 -7.92 6.59
CA ASN A 77 12.66 -6.92 5.92
C ASN A 77 12.08 -5.51 5.93
N LEU A 78 10.97 -5.30 6.63
CA LEU A 78 10.32 -4.00 6.67
C LEU A 78 11.23 -2.91 7.24
N MET A 79 11.93 -3.20 8.32
CA MET A 79 12.82 -2.22 8.95
C MET A 79 13.93 -1.77 8.02
N GLU A 80 14.53 -2.72 7.30
CA GLU A 80 15.56 -2.41 6.31
C GLU A 80 14.99 -1.57 5.18
N THR A 81 13.77 -1.87 4.75
CA THR A 81 13.09 -1.12 3.69
C THR A 81 12.80 0.30 4.13
N VAL A 82 12.31 0.49 5.35
CA VAL A 82 12.04 1.83 5.89
C VAL A 82 13.33 2.65 5.97
N GLN A 83 14.42 2.05 6.46
CA GLN A 83 15.72 2.73 6.50
C GLN A 83 16.18 3.15 5.11
N LEU A 84 16.02 2.28 4.12
CA LEU A 84 16.36 2.58 2.74
C LEU A 84 15.54 3.76 2.20
N ILE A 85 14.26 3.79 2.51
CA ILE A 85 13.37 4.88 2.11
C ILE A 85 13.82 6.19 2.74
N GLU A 86 14.14 6.18 4.02
CA GLU A 86 14.61 7.37 4.74
C GLU A 86 15.92 7.91 4.19
N GLU A 87 16.81 7.03 3.71
CA GLU A 87 18.07 7.42 3.10
C GLU A 87 17.88 8.00 1.70
N ARG A 88 16.93 7.47 0.92
CA ARG A 88 16.74 7.85 -0.48
C ARG A 88 15.78 9.00 -0.70
N HIS A 89 14.91 9.28 0.26
CA HIS A 89 13.86 10.28 0.14
C HIS A 89 13.89 11.24 1.31
N THR A 90 13.65 12.52 1.03
CA THR A 90 13.60 13.56 2.06
C THR A 90 12.13 13.79 2.43
N ASP A 91 11.76 13.52 3.66
CA ASP A 91 10.40 13.69 4.19
C ASP A 91 9.32 13.14 3.24
N PRO A 92 9.40 11.86 2.86
CA PRO A 92 8.43 11.30 1.92
C PRO A 92 7.06 11.11 2.57
N LEU A 93 6.01 11.20 1.73
CA LEU A 93 4.69 10.70 2.12
C LEU A 93 4.68 9.20 1.90
N ILE A 94 4.53 8.42 2.96
CA ILE A 94 4.52 6.96 2.86
C ILE A 94 3.08 6.47 2.90
N ILE A 95 2.70 5.70 1.89
CA ILE A 95 1.39 5.04 1.81
C ILE A 95 1.64 3.54 1.90
N ALA A 96 1.29 2.95 3.02
CA ALA A 96 1.45 1.52 3.25
C ALA A 96 0.17 0.77 2.85
N ILE A 97 0.35 -0.32 2.14
CA ILE A 97 -0.74 -1.16 1.65
C ILE A 97 -0.52 -2.58 2.15
N ASP A 98 -1.50 -3.12 2.88
CA ASP A 98 -1.40 -4.47 3.45
C ASP A 98 -2.80 -5.07 3.57
N ALA A 99 -2.87 -6.39 3.50
CA ALA A 99 -4.07 -7.12 3.87
C ALA A 99 -4.19 -7.20 5.38
N CYS A 100 -5.40 -7.17 5.91
CA CYS A 100 -5.60 -7.31 7.35
C CYS A 100 -6.76 -8.24 7.67
N LEU A 101 -6.67 -8.91 8.82
CA LEU A 101 -7.76 -9.71 9.34
C LEU A 101 -8.88 -8.81 9.87
N GLY A 102 -10.10 -9.26 9.67
CA GLY A 102 -11.27 -8.55 10.16
C GLY A 102 -12.45 -9.48 10.31
N ALA A 103 -13.57 -8.93 10.75
CA ALA A 103 -14.82 -9.67 10.82
C ALA A 103 -15.27 -10.10 9.42
N SER A 104 -16.09 -11.16 9.36
CA SER A 104 -16.65 -11.64 8.08
C SER A 104 -17.39 -10.53 7.34
N SER A 105 -18.05 -9.64 8.06
CA SER A 105 -18.77 -8.52 7.49
C SER A 105 -17.85 -7.47 6.85
N SER A 106 -16.55 -7.52 7.15
CA SER A 106 -15.56 -6.59 6.59
C SER A 106 -14.85 -7.12 5.35
N ILE A 107 -15.09 -8.38 4.98
CA ILE A 107 -14.48 -8.96 3.77
C ILE A 107 -14.91 -8.15 2.55
N GLY A 108 -13.95 -7.82 1.68
CA GLY A 108 -14.22 -7.00 0.50
C GLY A 108 -14.30 -5.51 0.79
N THR A 109 -13.85 -5.07 1.96
CA THR A 109 -13.76 -3.63 2.27
C THR A 109 -12.30 -3.17 2.28
N VAL A 110 -12.11 -1.89 1.99
CA VAL A 110 -10.81 -1.21 2.14
C VAL A 110 -10.94 -0.18 3.23
N VAL A 111 -9.98 -0.17 4.15
CA VAL A 111 -9.90 0.82 5.24
C VAL A 111 -8.72 1.73 4.94
N PHE A 112 -8.96 3.02 4.93
CA PHE A 112 -7.94 4.03 4.73
C PHE A 112 -7.85 4.90 5.96
N GLU A 113 -6.67 4.92 6.60
CA GLU A 113 -6.43 5.65 7.84
C GLU A 113 -5.06 6.30 7.83
N ARG A 114 -4.93 7.40 8.55
CA ARG A 114 -3.63 7.96 8.89
C ARG A 114 -3.11 7.28 10.15
N GLY A 115 -1.81 7.04 10.22
CA GLY A 115 -1.16 6.52 11.42
C GLY A 115 -0.30 5.31 11.16
N SER A 116 -0.09 4.52 12.20
CA SER A 116 0.75 3.34 12.16
C SER A 116 -0.02 2.11 11.72
N MET A 117 0.67 1.22 11.01
CA MET A 117 0.13 -0.06 10.59
C MET A 117 1.03 -1.17 11.11
N LYS A 118 0.42 -2.28 11.57
CA LYS A 118 1.17 -3.45 11.98
C LYS A 118 1.32 -4.40 10.79
N PRO A 119 2.54 -4.64 10.30
CA PRO A 119 2.75 -5.50 9.15
C PRO A 119 2.31 -6.93 9.41
N GLY A 120 1.74 -7.55 8.38
CA GLY A 120 1.32 -8.94 8.46
C GLY A 120 0.06 -9.19 9.26
N ALA A 121 -0.74 -8.17 9.56
CA ALA A 121 -2.01 -8.32 10.28
C ALA A 121 -3.04 -9.13 9.48
N GLY A 122 -2.82 -9.31 8.18
CA GLY A 122 -3.70 -10.10 7.32
C GLY A 122 -3.49 -11.61 7.40
N VAL A 123 -2.44 -12.06 8.07
CA VAL A 123 -2.14 -13.48 8.25
C VAL A 123 -1.79 -13.77 9.70
N GLN A 124 -2.12 -14.97 10.14
CA GLN A 124 -1.75 -15.43 11.48
C GLN A 124 -0.30 -15.88 11.45
N LYS A 125 0.47 -15.39 12.40
CA LYS A 125 1.90 -15.70 12.50
C LYS A 125 2.24 -16.41 13.77
#